data_6e228d8066687159739027df110d6c7a
#
_entry.id   6e228d8066687159739027df110d6c7a
#
_cell.length_a   1.000
_cell.length_b   1.000
_cell.length_c   1.000
_cell.angle_alpha   90.00
_cell.angle_beta   90.00
_cell.angle_gamma   90.00
#
_symmetry.space_group_name_H-M   'P 1'
#
loop_
_entity.id
_entity.type
_entity.pdbx_description
1 polymer ?
#
loop_
_entity_poly.entity_id
_entity_poly.type
_entity_poly.pdbx_seq_one_letter_code
_entity_poly.pdbx_strand_id
1 'polypeptide(L)'
;MVDAVYRSDSRRVLATLIRLLGDFDLAEEALHDAFTAAVERWPRDGIPANPRAWLVSTGRFKAIDAMRRRVRFDASLQEIARRWDADASDPAAWDEESVEDDRLRLIFTCCHPALPPDAQVALTLREVCGLTTEEIARAFLTGPPTVAQRIVRAKAKIRNAGIPYEVPSRADLPNRVDTVLHVVYLVFNEGYSASSGVSVTRHDLSGEAIRLGRLLGELLPEPEVAGLLALMLLQESRRAARTSPAGELVLLGDQDRSLWNRELIAEGSALVQRALSSRRFGPYTLQAAIAAVHAEAPAAGATDWAQIVGLYDVLARADPSPVVELNRAAAVAMRDGPLAGLTLIDAILARGDLADYHLAHSARADLCRRLGRAAEARAAYARALRLTRQEPERRFLERRLSELPD
;
A
#
# COMPACT_ATOMS: atom_id res chain seq x y z
N MET A 1 3.75 -29.89 -5.51
CA MET A 1 3.50 -30.17 -4.09
C MET A 1 4.29 -29.20 -3.20
N VAL A 2 5.63 -29.25 -3.13
CA VAL A 2 6.44 -28.28 -2.37
C VAL A 2 6.21 -26.83 -2.82
N ASP A 3 6.05 -26.59 -4.12
CA ASP A 3 5.76 -25.29 -4.69
C ASP A 3 4.43 -24.66 -4.17
N ALA A 4 3.42 -25.46 -3.92
CA ALA A 4 2.17 -24.95 -3.32
C ALA A 4 2.41 -24.46 -1.89
N VAL A 5 3.13 -25.25 -1.07
CA VAL A 5 3.50 -24.86 0.30
C VAL A 5 4.43 -23.63 0.30
N TYR A 6 5.35 -23.54 -0.68
CA TYR A 6 6.20 -22.35 -0.82
C TYR A 6 5.37 -21.08 -1.02
N ARG A 7 4.41 -21.12 -1.94
CA ARG A 7 3.54 -19.96 -2.23
C ARG A 7 2.65 -19.56 -1.06
N SER A 8 2.11 -20.54 -0.31
CA SER A 8 1.19 -20.26 0.80
C SER A 8 1.89 -19.87 2.10
N ASP A 9 3.03 -20.51 2.41
CA ASP A 9 3.60 -20.48 3.75
C ASP A 9 5.00 -19.87 3.87
N SER A 10 5.73 -19.66 2.75
CA SER A 10 7.13 -19.17 2.81
C SER A 10 7.28 -17.88 3.62
N ARG A 11 6.34 -16.92 3.48
CA ARG A 11 6.41 -15.63 4.20
C ARG A 11 6.05 -15.76 5.68
N ARG A 12 5.17 -16.68 6.03
CA ARG A 12 4.85 -17.02 7.42
C ARG A 12 6.06 -17.67 8.11
N VAL A 13 6.68 -18.64 7.44
CA VAL A 13 7.89 -19.30 7.91
C VAL A 13 9.04 -18.29 8.06
N LEU A 14 9.23 -17.39 7.08
CA LEU A 14 10.26 -16.36 7.13
C LEU A 14 10.06 -15.43 8.34
N ALA A 15 8.84 -14.95 8.58
CA ALA A 15 8.55 -14.07 9.72
C ALA A 15 8.95 -14.72 11.06
N THR A 16 8.59 -15.99 11.22
CA THR A 16 8.96 -16.75 12.42
C THR A 16 10.49 -16.95 12.51
N LEU A 17 11.16 -17.27 11.39
CA LEU A 17 12.62 -17.41 11.39
C LEU A 17 13.32 -16.08 11.72
N ILE A 18 12.83 -14.94 11.19
CA ILE A 18 13.37 -13.61 11.54
C ILE A 18 13.27 -13.36 13.03
N ARG A 19 12.11 -13.64 13.65
CA ARG A 19 11.94 -13.50 15.10
C ARG A 19 12.91 -14.39 15.89
N LEU A 20 13.06 -15.65 15.49
CA LEU A 20 13.90 -16.62 16.19
C LEU A 20 15.39 -16.36 16.03
N LEU A 21 15.82 -15.89 14.85
CA LEU A 21 17.23 -15.70 14.50
C LEU A 21 17.70 -14.25 14.71
N GLY A 22 16.76 -13.29 14.78
CA GLY A 22 17.07 -11.86 14.98
C GLY A 22 17.78 -11.20 13.82
N ASP A 23 17.85 -11.86 12.66
CA ASP A 23 18.56 -11.35 11.47
C ASP A 23 17.83 -11.78 10.20
N PHE A 24 17.60 -10.83 9.27
CA PHE A 24 16.89 -11.07 8.01
C PHE A 24 17.66 -12.00 7.06
N ASP A 25 18.95 -11.73 6.92
CA ASP A 25 19.76 -12.43 5.93
C ASP A 25 19.95 -13.90 6.34
N LEU A 26 20.15 -14.12 7.67
CA LEU A 26 20.24 -15.46 8.22
C LEU A 26 18.91 -16.22 8.13
N ALA A 27 17.78 -15.51 8.31
CA ALA A 27 16.45 -16.11 8.18
C ALA A 27 16.12 -16.47 6.72
N GLU A 28 16.55 -15.66 5.74
CA GLU A 28 16.42 -15.99 4.31
C GLU A 28 17.27 -17.21 3.92
N GLU A 29 18.51 -17.32 4.41
CA GLU A 29 19.35 -18.53 4.23
C GLU A 29 18.65 -19.75 4.84
N ALA A 30 18.18 -19.63 6.08
CA ALA A 30 17.49 -20.71 6.80
C ALA A 30 16.21 -21.17 6.08
N LEU A 31 15.42 -20.23 5.54
CA LEU A 31 14.25 -20.52 4.75
C LEU A 31 14.60 -21.30 3.48
N HIS A 32 15.61 -20.83 2.74
CA HIS A 32 16.09 -21.49 1.53
C HIS A 32 16.54 -22.93 1.84
N ASP A 33 17.33 -23.11 2.89
CA ASP A 33 17.81 -24.40 3.34
C ASP A 33 16.71 -25.35 3.78
N ALA A 34 15.65 -24.82 4.43
CA ALA A 34 14.50 -25.60 4.84
C ALA A 34 13.69 -26.09 3.63
N PHE A 35 13.45 -25.25 2.64
CA PHE A 35 12.76 -25.66 1.41
C PHE A 35 13.59 -26.59 0.54
N THR A 36 14.91 -26.41 0.50
CA THR A 36 15.81 -27.39 -0.16
C THR A 36 15.67 -28.75 0.48
N ALA A 37 15.69 -28.84 1.82
CA ALA A 37 15.48 -30.12 2.51
C ALA A 37 14.06 -30.69 2.27
N ALA A 38 13.04 -29.84 2.13
CA ALA A 38 11.68 -30.27 1.81
C ALA A 38 11.60 -30.89 0.41
N VAL A 39 12.27 -30.29 -0.59
CA VAL A 39 12.35 -30.84 -1.96
C VAL A 39 13.01 -32.22 -1.97
N GLU A 40 14.04 -32.43 -1.13
CA GLU A 40 14.75 -33.70 -1.04
C GLU A 40 13.96 -34.79 -0.27
N ARG A 41 13.28 -34.45 0.81
CA ARG A 41 12.70 -35.40 1.76
C ARG A 41 11.21 -35.68 1.49
N TRP A 42 10.38 -34.68 1.27
CA TRP A 42 8.92 -34.88 1.13
C TRP A 42 8.48 -35.76 -0.02
N PRO A 43 9.19 -35.90 -1.16
CA PRO A 43 8.85 -36.90 -2.17
C PRO A 43 8.98 -38.33 -1.68
N ARG A 44 9.82 -38.60 -0.67
CA ARG A 44 10.07 -39.96 -0.12
C ARG A 44 9.27 -40.24 1.13
N ASP A 45 9.23 -39.22 2.04
CA ASP A 45 8.72 -39.38 3.41
C ASP A 45 7.28 -38.90 3.56
N GLY A 46 6.72 -38.26 2.52
CA GLY A 46 5.43 -37.58 2.55
C GLY A 46 5.54 -36.17 3.15
N ILE A 47 4.46 -35.36 2.94
CA ILE A 47 4.37 -34.05 3.57
C ILE A 47 4.02 -34.22 5.04
N PRO A 48 4.75 -33.55 5.97
CA PRO A 48 4.41 -33.58 7.39
C PRO A 48 2.98 -33.09 7.67
N ALA A 49 2.37 -33.54 8.76
CA ALA A 49 1.06 -33.07 9.18
C ALA A 49 1.03 -31.56 9.43
N ASN A 50 2.14 -30.96 9.91
CA ASN A 50 2.34 -29.52 10.00
C ASN A 50 3.58 -29.11 9.19
N PRO A 51 3.45 -28.78 7.90
CA PRO A 51 4.57 -28.38 7.04
C PRO A 51 5.30 -27.15 7.54
N ARG A 52 4.59 -26.15 8.09
CA ARG A 52 5.17 -24.91 8.62
C ARG A 52 6.10 -25.18 9.80
N ALA A 53 5.63 -25.89 10.81
CA ALA A 53 6.45 -26.24 11.97
C ALA A 53 7.70 -27.01 11.56
N TRP A 54 7.58 -27.93 10.62
CA TRP A 54 8.72 -28.67 10.07
C TRP A 54 9.74 -27.77 9.38
N LEU A 55 9.27 -26.81 8.53
CA LEU A 55 10.13 -25.86 7.82
C LEU A 55 10.86 -24.93 8.80
N VAL A 56 10.14 -24.36 9.77
CA VAL A 56 10.74 -23.49 10.79
C VAL A 56 11.79 -24.25 11.62
N SER A 57 11.46 -25.45 12.09
CA SER A 57 12.37 -26.31 12.86
C SER A 57 13.62 -26.66 12.05
N THR A 58 13.44 -27.08 10.78
CA THR A 58 14.52 -27.43 9.89
C THR A 58 15.42 -26.24 9.56
N GLY A 59 14.84 -25.08 9.23
CA GLY A 59 15.59 -23.86 8.97
C GLY A 59 16.38 -23.38 10.18
N ARG A 60 15.72 -23.32 11.35
CA ARG A 60 16.40 -22.97 12.62
C ARG A 60 17.59 -23.90 12.90
N PHE A 61 17.37 -25.21 12.82
CA PHE A 61 18.45 -26.21 13.08
C PHE A 61 19.64 -25.98 12.13
N LYS A 62 19.38 -25.79 10.83
CA LYS A 62 20.46 -25.57 9.85
C LYS A 62 21.18 -24.24 10.08
N ALA A 63 20.46 -23.17 10.45
CA ALA A 63 21.06 -21.88 10.78
C ALA A 63 21.97 -21.98 12.02
N ILE A 64 21.51 -22.65 13.08
CA ILE A 64 22.31 -22.90 14.29
C ILE A 64 23.57 -23.71 13.95
N ASP A 65 23.43 -24.77 13.15
CA ASP A 65 24.56 -25.61 12.74
C ASP A 65 25.58 -24.86 11.87
N ALA A 66 25.10 -24.03 10.94
CA ALA A 66 25.94 -23.15 10.12
C ALA A 66 26.71 -22.14 11.00
N MET A 67 26.02 -21.54 12.00
CA MET A 67 26.69 -20.62 12.91
C MET A 67 27.67 -21.31 13.85
N ARG A 68 27.33 -22.49 14.38
CA ARG A 68 28.32 -23.28 15.20
C ARG A 68 29.57 -23.60 14.42
N ARG A 69 29.48 -23.80 13.11
CA ARG A 69 30.63 -23.97 12.22
C ARG A 69 31.43 -22.66 12.05
N ARG A 70 30.75 -21.51 11.92
CA ARG A 70 31.39 -20.18 11.85
C ARG A 70 32.01 -19.78 13.20
N VAL A 71 31.36 -20.08 14.31
CA VAL A 71 31.77 -19.76 15.70
C VAL A 71 33.09 -20.45 16.13
N ARG A 72 33.49 -21.53 15.49
CA ARG A 72 34.83 -22.09 15.75
C ARG A 72 35.96 -21.10 15.43
N PHE A 73 35.64 -19.98 14.79
CA PHE A 73 36.58 -18.91 14.40
C PHE A 73 36.35 -17.56 15.09
N ASP A 74 35.23 -17.37 15.86
CA ASP A 74 34.91 -16.08 16.49
C ASP A 74 34.19 -16.25 17.84
N ALA A 75 34.86 -15.82 18.93
CA ALA A 75 34.36 -15.98 20.31
C ALA A 75 33.11 -15.15 20.64
N SER A 76 32.83 -14.07 19.88
CA SER A 76 31.66 -13.18 20.11
C SER A 76 30.34 -13.84 19.73
N LEU A 77 30.34 -14.81 18.84
CA LEU A 77 29.17 -15.54 18.39
C LEU A 77 28.73 -16.65 19.37
N GLN A 78 29.60 -17.05 20.32
CA GLN A 78 29.27 -18.11 21.30
C GLN A 78 28.16 -17.70 22.27
N GLU A 79 28.06 -16.40 22.62
CA GLU A 79 27.04 -15.91 23.53
C GLU A 79 25.67 -15.89 22.84
N ILE A 80 25.62 -15.56 21.55
CA ILE A 80 24.41 -15.58 20.73
C ILE A 80 23.91 -17.03 20.59
N ALA A 81 24.82 -17.98 20.32
CA ALA A 81 24.48 -19.40 20.18
C ALA A 81 23.93 -20.00 21.49
N ARG A 82 24.44 -19.58 22.66
CA ARG A 82 23.93 -20.03 23.98
C ARG A 82 22.52 -19.49 24.29
N ARG A 83 22.23 -18.24 23.95
CA ARG A 83 20.87 -17.67 24.12
C ARG A 83 19.84 -18.42 23.29
N TRP A 84 20.20 -18.89 22.11
CA TRP A 84 19.31 -19.61 21.22
C TRP A 84 19.10 -21.08 21.62
N ASP A 85 20.06 -21.73 22.27
CA ASP A 85 19.88 -23.08 22.83
C ASP A 85 18.94 -23.08 24.05
N ALA A 86 18.89 -21.96 24.80
CA ALA A 86 18.02 -21.81 25.96
C ALA A 86 16.55 -21.60 25.60
N ASP A 87 16.27 -21.10 24.39
CA ASP A 87 14.91 -20.80 23.86
C ASP A 87 14.35 -21.95 23.00
N ALA A 88 14.87 -23.17 23.20
CA ALA A 88 14.45 -24.38 22.49
C ALA A 88 13.06 -24.84 22.96
N SER A 89 12.03 -24.05 22.60
CA SER A 89 10.63 -24.47 22.70
C SER A 89 10.36 -25.66 21.77
N ASP A 90 9.58 -26.63 22.24
CA ASP A 90 9.15 -27.80 21.50
C ASP A 90 8.52 -27.36 20.15
N PRO A 91 8.98 -27.86 18.99
CA PRO A 91 8.40 -27.56 17.69
C PRO A 91 6.89 -27.90 17.59
N ALA A 92 6.40 -28.81 18.44
CA ALA A 92 4.99 -29.17 18.52
C ALA A 92 4.11 -28.11 19.20
N ALA A 93 4.71 -27.12 19.90
CA ALA A 93 3.99 -26.08 20.63
C ALA A 93 3.72 -24.82 19.78
N TRP A 94 4.02 -24.83 18.48
CA TRP A 94 3.82 -23.69 17.59
C TRP A 94 2.44 -23.77 16.95
N ASP A 95 1.50 -23.05 17.52
CA ASP A 95 0.15 -22.93 17.00
C ASP A 95 0.03 -21.83 15.91
N GLU A 96 -1.12 -21.80 15.26
CA GLU A 96 -1.40 -20.81 14.19
C GLU A 96 -1.37 -19.39 14.72
N GLU A 97 -1.76 -19.15 15.95
CA GLU A 97 -1.84 -17.83 16.60
C GLU A 97 -0.45 -17.20 16.76
N SER A 98 0.57 -17.98 17.13
CA SER A 98 1.94 -17.49 17.25
C SER A 98 2.56 -17.07 15.90
N VAL A 99 2.17 -17.72 14.80
CA VAL A 99 2.65 -17.42 13.43
C VAL A 99 1.99 -16.15 12.88
N GLU A 100 0.71 -15.92 13.19
CA GLU A 100 0.00 -14.69 12.80
C GLU A 100 0.62 -13.47 13.52
N ASP A 101 0.94 -13.59 14.80
CA ASP A 101 1.67 -12.60 15.58
C ASP A 101 3.05 -12.26 14.98
N ASP A 102 3.79 -13.27 14.47
CA ASP A 102 5.10 -13.05 13.86
C ASP A 102 5.01 -12.21 12.57
N ARG A 103 3.95 -12.41 11.78
CA ARG A 103 3.70 -11.58 10.59
C ARG A 103 3.41 -10.13 10.97
N LEU A 104 2.62 -9.91 12.02
CA LEU A 104 2.33 -8.58 12.52
C LEU A 104 3.60 -7.90 13.05
N ARG A 105 4.43 -8.62 13.81
CA ARG A 105 5.74 -8.14 14.26
C ARG A 105 6.62 -7.72 13.08
N LEU A 106 6.68 -8.53 12.03
CA LEU A 106 7.46 -8.23 10.82
C LEU A 106 6.95 -6.97 10.13
N ILE A 107 5.62 -6.80 9.99
CA ILE A 107 5.03 -5.59 9.40
C ILE A 107 5.44 -4.35 10.19
N PHE A 108 5.30 -4.36 11.53
CA PHE A 108 5.70 -3.22 12.36
C PHE A 108 7.20 -2.94 12.30
N THR A 109 8.02 -3.97 12.16
CA THR A 109 9.47 -3.80 11.99
C THR A 109 9.82 -3.18 10.64
N CYS A 110 9.24 -3.67 9.53
CA CYS A 110 9.44 -3.12 8.19
C CYS A 110 8.94 -1.67 8.06
N CYS A 111 7.86 -1.31 8.76
CA CYS A 111 7.27 0.02 8.79
C CYS A 111 7.77 0.87 9.98
N HIS A 112 8.94 0.58 10.55
CA HIS A 112 9.44 1.33 11.70
C HIS A 112 9.78 2.78 11.32
N PRO A 113 9.34 3.80 12.10
CA PRO A 113 9.51 5.22 11.76
C PRO A 113 10.96 5.68 11.70
N ALA A 114 11.91 4.92 12.24
CA ALA A 114 13.33 5.19 12.05
C ALA A 114 13.84 4.93 10.62
N LEU A 115 13.05 4.22 9.79
CA LEU A 115 13.36 3.97 8.39
C LEU A 115 12.76 5.07 7.51
N PRO A 116 13.45 5.51 6.43
CA PRO A 116 12.85 6.39 5.43
C PRO A 116 11.61 5.74 4.76
N PRO A 117 10.59 6.51 4.36
CA PRO A 117 9.36 5.97 3.77
C PRO A 117 9.58 5.05 2.57
N ASP A 118 10.49 5.40 1.66
CA ASP A 118 10.81 4.58 0.50
C ASP A 118 11.52 3.26 0.85
N ALA A 119 12.25 3.24 1.96
CA ALA A 119 12.84 2.01 2.50
C ALA A 119 11.80 1.14 3.21
N GLN A 120 10.84 1.75 3.93
CA GLN A 120 9.71 1.04 4.54
C GLN A 120 8.88 0.32 3.46
N VAL A 121 8.52 1.03 2.38
CA VAL A 121 7.78 0.46 1.24
C VAL A 121 8.56 -0.69 0.61
N ALA A 122 9.84 -0.48 0.26
CA ALA A 122 10.65 -1.51 -0.41
C ALA A 122 10.81 -2.76 0.48
N LEU A 123 11.06 -2.58 1.77
CA LEU A 123 11.24 -3.68 2.71
C LEU A 123 9.92 -4.44 2.95
N THR A 124 8.81 -3.73 3.10
CA THR A 124 7.48 -4.36 3.26
C THR A 124 7.10 -5.19 2.04
N LEU A 125 7.29 -4.66 0.83
CA LEU A 125 7.02 -5.42 -0.40
C LEU A 125 7.93 -6.65 -0.52
N ARG A 126 9.20 -6.55 -0.14
CA ARG A 126 10.14 -7.66 -0.21
C ARG A 126 9.82 -8.73 0.83
N GLU A 127 9.76 -8.36 2.11
CA GLU A 127 9.76 -9.31 3.22
C GLU A 127 8.35 -9.81 3.59
N VAL A 128 7.34 -8.92 3.51
CA VAL A 128 5.96 -9.26 3.87
C VAL A 128 5.18 -9.76 2.64
N CYS A 129 5.25 -9.03 1.53
CA CYS A 129 4.51 -9.36 0.31
C CYS A 129 5.24 -10.39 -0.57
N GLY A 130 6.55 -10.51 -0.47
CA GLY A 130 7.35 -11.51 -1.19
C GLY A 130 7.71 -11.14 -2.61
N LEU A 131 7.61 -9.87 -2.99
CA LEU A 131 8.02 -9.41 -4.30
C LEU A 131 9.55 -9.51 -4.47
N THR A 132 9.98 -9.78 -5.69
CA THR A 132 11.41 -9.73 -6.04
C THR A 132 11.90 -8.29 -6.14
N THR A 133 13.21 -8.09 -6.04
CA THR A 133 13.82 -6.77 -6.21
C THR A 133 13.51 -6.17 -7.59
N GLU A 134 13.45 -7.01 -8.63
CA GLU A 134 13.11 -6.64 -9.99
C GLU A 134 11.64 -6.21 -10.14
N GLU A 135 10.71 -6.90 -9.46
CA GLU A 135 9.30 -6.53 -9.43
C GLU A 135 9.10 -5.18 -8.74
N ILE A 136 9.73 -4.98 -7.57
CA ILE A 136 9.68 -3.70 -6.86
C ILE A 136 10.30 -2.59 -7.71
N ALA A 137 11.44 -2.83 -8.34
CA ALA A 137 12.11 -1.85 -9.19
C ALA A 137 11.26 -1.43 -10.38
N ARG A 138 10.60 -2.39 -11.05
CA ARG A 138 9.63 -2.11 -12.12
C ARG A 138 8.43 -1.32 -11.61
N ALA A 139 7.92 -1.68 -10.44
CA ALA A 139 6.78 -1.02 -9.83
C ALA A 139 7.05 0.47 -9.52
N PHE A 140 8.25 0.82 -9.13
CA PHE A 140 8.61 2.20 -8.80
C PHE A 140 9.46 2.90 -9.88
N LEU A 141 9.56 2.31 -11.08
CA LEU A 141 10.33 2.85 -12.21
C LEU A 141 11.76 3.26 -11.82
N THR A 142 12.39 2.41 -11.03
CA THR A 142 13.77 2.60 -10.56
C THR A 142 14.64 1.40 -10.98
N GLY A 143 15.95 1.52 -10.85
CA GLY A 143 16.86 0.41 -11.15
C GLY A 143 16.86 -0.65 -10.03
N PRO A 144 16.95 -1.97 -10.36
CA PRO A 144 17.09 -3.02 -9.36
C PRO A 144 18.23 -2.81 -8.37
N PRO A 145 19.42 -2.29 -8.76
CA PRO A 145 20.49 -1.98 -7.81
C PRO A 145 20.09 -0.94 -6.75
N THR A 146 19.27 0.05 -7.13
CA THR A 146 18.77 1.08 -6.20
C THR A 146 17.86 0.47 -5.14
N VAL A 147 16.93 -0.40 -5.54
CA VAL A 147 16.03 -1.11 -4.61
C VAL A 147 16.83 -2.05 -3.71
N ALA A 148 17.75 -2.85 -4.28
CA ALA A 148 18.61 -3.73 -3.51
C ALA A 148 19.37 -2.95 -2.42
N GLN A 149 19.97 -1.82 -2.78
CA GLN A 149 20.71 -0.97 -1.84
C GLN A 149 19.81 -0.38 -0.75
N ARG A 150 18.55 0.01 -1.06
CA ARG A 150 17.57 0.47 -0.07
C ARG A 150 17.26 -0.64 0.94
N ILE A 151 16.97 -1.84 0.47
CA ILE A 151 16.67 -3.01 1.31
C ILE A 151 17.87 -3.33 2.21
N VAL A 152 19.08 -3.43 1.66
CA VAL A 152 20.30 -3.71 2.43
C VAL A 152 20.53 -2.66 3.52
N ARG A 153 20.38 -1.36 3.18
CA ARG A 153 20.54 -0.27 4.17
C ARG A 153 19.45 -0.32 5.24
N ALA A 154 18.20 -0.65 4.87
CA ALA A 154 17.11 -0.80 5.82
C ALA A 154 17.36 -1.95 6.80
N LYS A 155 17.74 -3.14 6.30
CA LYS A 155 18.13 -4.30 7.13
C LYS A 155 19.31 -3.95 8.08
N ALA A 156 20.35 -3.30 7.54
CA ALA A 156 21.47 -2.84 8.35
C ALA A 156 21.05 -1.81 9.42
N LYS A 157 20.14 -0.89 9.10
CA LYS A 157 19.60 0.09 10.06
C LYS A 157 18.83 -0.60 11.18
N ILE A 158 17.98 -1.59 10.85
CA ILE A 158 17.22 -2.38 11.84
C ILE A 158 18.19 -3.06 12.79
N ARG A 159 19.19 -3.77 12.28
CA ARG A 159 20.21 -4.47 13.05
C ARG A 159 21.02 -3.52 13.95
N ASN A 160 21.58 -2.46 13.38
CA ASN A 160 22.50 -1.54 14.08
C ASN A 160 21.78 -0.66 15.12
N ALA A 161 20.51 -0.33 14.91
CA ALA A 161 19.70 0.43 15.86
C ALA A 161 18.99 -0.45 16.88
N GLY A 162 19.11 -1.78 16.79
CA GLY A 162 18.44 -2.73 17.69
C GLY A 162 16.91 -2.62 17.61
N ILE A 163 16.35 -2.36 16.42
CA ILE A 163 14.89 -2.25 16.25
C ILE A 163 14.27 -3.62 16.55
N PRO A 164 13.35 -3.70 17.53
CA PRO A 164 12.84 -4.98 18.00
C PRO A 164 11.83 -5.59 17.01
N TYR A 165 11.77 -6.92 16.99
CA TYR A 165 10.74 -7.69 16.27
C TYR A 165 9.55 -7.95 17.20
N GLU A 166 8.76 -6.92 17.46
CA GLU A 166 7.64 -6.98 18.39
C GLU A 166 6.44 -6.17 17.90
N VAL A 167 5.25 -6.52 18.41
CA VAL A 167 4.08 -5.66 18.29
C VAL A 167 4.27 -4.49 19.27
N PRO A 168 4.05 -3.24 18.83
CA PRO A 168 4.21 -2.07 19.68
C PRO A 168 3.35 -2.14 20.94
N SER A 169 3.80 -1.45 22.00
CA SER A 169 3.01 -1.30 23.22
C SER A 169 1.65 -0.64 22.91
N ARG A 170 0.65 -0.84 23.78
CA ARG A 170 -0.67 -0.20 23.63
C ARG A 170 -0.58 1.34 23.53
N ALA A 171 0.42 1.94 24.14
CA ALA A 171 0.63 3.39 24.10
C ALA A 171 1.18 3.85 22.74
N ASP A 172 2.05 3.08 22.13
CA ASP A 172 2.70 3.40 20.84
C ASP A 172 1.91 2.92 19.64
N LEU A 173 1.01 1.94 19.85
CA LEU A 173 0.27 1.26 18.79
C LEU A 173 -0.45 2.23 17.82
N PRO A 174 -1.17 3.28 18.26
CA PRO A 174 -1.85 4.18 17.33
C PRO A 174 -0.89 4.82 16.32
N ASN A 175 0.20 5.42 16.77
CA ASN A 175 1.18 6.07 15.90
C ASN A 175 1.89 5.07 14.96
N ARG A 176 2.07 3.83 15.42
CA ARG A 176 2.70 2.78 14.63
C ARG A 176 1.75 2.20 13.58
N VAL A 177 0.46 2.09 13.90
CA VAL A 177 -0.59 1.72 12.94
C VAL A 177 -0.68 2.75 11.84
N ASP A 178 -0.70 4.04 12.15
CA ASP A 178 -0.73 5.11 11.15
C ASP A 178 0.43 5.00 10.15
N THR A 179 1.64 4.69 10.62
CA THR A 179 2.80 4.47 9.76
C THR A 179 2.60 3.27 8.83
N VAL A 180 2.08 2.15 9.35
CA VAL A 180 1.78 0.95 8.54
C VAL A 180 0.72 1.26 7.49
N LEU A 181 -0.38 1.93 7.89
CA LEU A 181 -1.45 2.30 6.97
C LEU A 181 -0.94 3.24 5.87
N HIS A 182 -0.06 4.17 6.22
CA HIS A 182 0.57 5.06 5.23
C HIS A 182 1.41 4.30 4.21
N VAL A 183 2.20 3.31 4.64
CA VAL A 183 2.99 2.45 3.73
C VAL A 183 2.07 1.66 2.80
N VAL A 184 1.01 1.03 3.33
CA VAL A 184 0.04 0.28 2.52
C VAL A 184 -0.65 1.20 1.51
N TYR A 185 -1.03 2.40 1.93
CA TYR A 185 -1.65 3.40 1.07
C TYR A 185 -0.70 3.86 -0.05
N LEU A 186 0.59 4.07 0.22
CA LEU A 186 1.58 4.41 -0.81
C LEU A 186 1.72 3.30 -1.85
N VAL A 187 1.77 2.04 -1.41
CA VAL A 187 1.81 0.88 -2.32
C VAL A 187 0.55 0.81 -3.19
N PHE A 188 -0.62 1.01 -2.57
CA PHE A 188 -1.88 1.03 -3.29
C PHE A 188 -1.95 2.15 -4.32
N ASN A 189 -1.58 3.38 -3.93
CA ASN A 189 -1.62 4.53 -4.83
C ASN A 189 -0.74 4.34 -6.05
N GLU A 190 0.48 3.81 -5.90
CA GLU A 190 1.34 3.50 -7.05
C GLU A 190 0.74 2.40 -7.94
N GLY A 191 0.01 1.46 -7.36
CA GLY A 191 -0.74 0.43 -8.09
C GLY A 191 -1.96 0.97 -8.82
N TYR A 192 -2.71 1.84 -8.15
CA TYR A 192 -3.96 2.41 -8.65
C TYR A 192 -3.76 3.53 -9.67
N SER A 193 -2.75 4.38 -9.48
CA SER A 193 -2.40 5.49 -10.35
C SER A 193 -0.88 5.62 -10.38
N ALA A 194 -0.25 4.98 -11.35
CA ALA A 194 1.20 5.00 -11.48
C ALA A 194 1.71 6.44 -11.59
N SER A 195 2.74 6.78 -10.84
CA SER A 195 3.32 8.14 -10.82
C SER A 195 3.98 8.54 -12.14
N SER A 196 4.27 7.55 -13.01
CA SER A 196 4.90 7.76 -14.32
C SER A 196 4.79 6.50 -15.20
N GLY A 197 5.07 6.62 -16.51
CA GLY A 197 5.12 5.50 -17.44
C GLY A 197 3.95 5.43 -18.41
N VAL A 198 3.85 4.31 -19.11
CA VAL A 198 2.91 4.11 -20.23
C VAL A 198 1.56 3.53 -19.81
N SER A 199 1.42 3.07 -18.56
CA SER A 199 0.18 2.50 -18.04
C SER A 199 -0.40 3.35 -16.92
N VAL A 200 -1.74 3.46 -16.86
CA VAL A 200 -2.45 4.17 -15.78
C VAL A 200 -2.35 3.40 -14.46
N THR A 201 -2.31 2.08 -14.51
CA THR A 201 -2.42 1.21 -13.33
C THR A 201 -1.37 0.11 -13.33
N ARG A 202 -1.00 -0.36 -12.12
CA ARG A 202 -0.12 -1.51 -11.85
C ARG A 202 -0.84 -2.47 -10.92
N HIS A 203 -1.51 -3.42 -11.52
CA HIS A 203 -2.45 -4.33 -10.82
C HIS A 203 -1.80 -5.23 -9.79
N ASP A 204 -0.54 -5.58 -9.99
CA ASP A 204 0.28 -6.34 -9.05
C ASP A 204 0.41 -5.61 -7.71
N LEU A 205 0.68 -4.30 -7.72
CA LEU A 205 0.80 -3.51 -6.49
C LEU A 205 -0.53 -3.25 -5.80
N SER A 206 -1.59 -2.87 -6.55
CA SER A 206 -2.90 -2.65 -5.91
C SER A 206 -3.46 -3.94 -5.31
N GLY A 207 -3.27 -5.08 -5.98
CA GLY A 207 -3.64 -6.39 -5.46
C GLY A 207 -2.88 -6.76 -4.19
N GLU A 208 -1.56 -6.53 -4.14
CA GLU A 208 -0.74 -6.78 -2.95
C GLU A 208 -1.11 -5.86 -1.77
N ALA A 209 -1.39 -4.58 -2.04
CA ALA A 209 -1.85 -3.66 -1.01
C ALA A 209 -3.20 -4.09 -0.40
N ILE A 210 -4.15 -4.54 -1.23
CA ILE A 210 -5.44 -5.06 -0.76
C ILE A 210 -5.22 -6.35 0.06
N ARG A 211 -4.36 -7.27 -0.41
CA ARG A 211 -4.02 -8.48 0.33
C ARG A 211 -3.41 -8.16 1.70
N LEU A 212 -2.51 -7.20 1.76
CA LEU A 212 -1.91 -6.73 3.00
C LEU A 212 -2.93 -6.03 3.92
N GLY A 213 -3.85 -5.24 3.33
CA GLY A 213 -4.95 -4.61 4.07
C GLY A 213 -5.90 -5.64 4.70
N ARG A 214 -6.23 -6.73 4.00
CA ARG A 214 -7.03 -7.83 4.55
C ARG A 214 -6.31 -8.53 5.69
N LEU A 215 -5.02 -8.84 5.51
CA LEU A 215 -4.19 -9.41 6.56
C LEU A 215 -4.16 -8.52 7.82
N LEU A 216 -3.97 -7.21 7.64
CA LEU A 216 -4.00 -6.28 8.75
C LEU A 216 -5.37 -6.26 9.45
N GLY A 217 -6.46 -6.34 8.69
CA GLY A 217 -7.82 -6.40 9.24
C GLY A 217 -8.10 -7.66 10.07
N GLU A 218 -7.45 -8.78 9.73
CA GLU A 218 -7.50 -10.04 10.50
C GLU A 218 -6.67 -9.93 11.80
N LEU A 219 -5.45 -9.39 11.71
CA LEU A 219 -4.50 -9.33 12.81
C LEU A 219 -4.75 -8.15 13.77
N LEU A 220 -5.30 -7.05 13.25
CA LEU A 220 -5.47 -5.79 13.96
C LEU A 220 -6.81 -5.15 13.55
N PRO A 221 -7.93 -5.51 14.20
CA PRO A 221 -9.27 -5.04 13.83
C PRO A 221 -9.54 -3.60 14.29
N GLU A 222 -8.67 -2.65 13.89
CA GLU A 222 -8.84 -1.22 14.17
C GLU A 222 -9.71 -0.56 13.07
N PRO A 223 -10.53 0.45 13.43
CA PRO A 223 -11.43 1.10 12.46
C PRO A 223 -10.71 1.70 11.24
N GLU A 224 -9.54 2.31 11.40
CA GLU A 224 -8.79 2.89 10.29
C GLU A 224 -8.13 1.84 9.39
N VAL A 225 -7.83 0.65 9.89
CA VAL A 225 -7.44 -0.50 9.06
C VAL A 225 -8.60 -0.90 8.14
N ALA A 226 -9.82 -1.00 8.71
CA ALA A 226 -11.03 -1.25 7.94
C ALA A 226 -11.33 -0.11 6.95
N GLY A 227 -11.12 1.14 7.35
CA GLY A 227 -11.26 2.33 6.51
C GLY A 227 -10.32 2.31 5.30
N LEU A 228 -9.03 2.03 5.51
CA LEU A 228 -8.07 1.92 4.41
C LEU A 228 -8.41 0.77 3.47
N LEU A 229 -8.74 -0.41 3.99
CA LEU A 229 -9.15 -1.55 3.16
C LEU A 229 -10.40 -1.20 2.33
N ALA A 230 -11.40 -0.57 2.93
CA ALA A 230 -12.59 -0.10 2.23
C ALA A 230 -12.25 0.89 1.10
N LEU A 231 -11.38 1.86 1.37
CA LEU A 231 -10.92 2.82 0.36
C LEU A 231 -10.29 2.11 -0.83
N MET A 232 -9.38 1.17 -0.57
CA MET A 232 -8.70 0.41 -1.61
C MET A 232 -9.70 -0.42 -2.44
N LEU A 233 -10.64 -1.13 -1.80
CA LEU A 233 -11.65 -1.93 -2.49
C LEU A 233 -12.59 -1.09 -3.36
N LEU A 234 -13.07 0.04 -2.84
CA LEU A 234 -13.95 0.96 -3.57
C LEU A 234 -13.25 1.61 -4.76
N GLN A 235 -11.98 1.97 -4.62
CA GLN A 235 -11.18 2.48 -5.73
C GLN A 235 -10.90 1.39 -6.78
N GLU A 236 -10.50 0.19 -6.34
CA GLU A 236 -10.19 -0.95 -7.20
C GLU A 236 -11.42 -1.45 -7.97
N SER A 237 -12.62 -1.33 -7.39
CA SER A 237 -13.88 -1.71 -8.03
C SER A 237 -14.09 -1.06 -9.41
N ARG A 238 -13.54 0.13 -9.62
CA ARG A 238 -13.68 0.92 -10.85
C ARG A 238 -12.59 0.65 -11.89
N ARG A 239 -11.62 -0.19 -11.59
CA ARG A 239 -10.42 -0.41 -12.41
C ARG A 239 -10.73 -0.63 -13.89
N ALA A 240 -11.68 -1.52 -14.20
CA ALA A 240 -12.03 -1.86 -15.58
C ALA A 240 -12.61 -0.68 -16.39
N ALA A 241 -13.20 0.31 -15.69
CA ALA A 241 -13.82 1.47 -16.34
C ALA A 241 -12.88 2.69 -16.44
N ARG A 242 -11.65 2.63 -15.87
CA ARG A 242 -10.74 3.79 -15.82
C ARG A 242 -9.98 4.05 -17.12
N THR A 243 -9.89 3.06 -17.96
CA THR A 243 -9.21 3.16 -19.26
C THR A 243 -10.11 2.67 -20.38
N SER A 244 -10.08 3.35 -21.53
CA SER A 244 -10.71 2.87 -22.75
C SER A 244 -9.95 1.64 -23.30
N PRO A 245 -10.54 0.88 -24.26
CA PRO A 245 -9.82 -0.18 -24.98
C PRO A 245 -8.53 0.29 -25.67
N ALA A 246 -8.44 1.59 -26.00
CA ALA A 246 -7.24 2.21 -26.57
C ALA A 246 -6.21 2.64 -25.48
N GLY A 247 -6.46 2.35 -24.20
CA GLY A 247 -5.57 2.72 -23.08
C GLY A 247 -5.66 4.20 -22.68
N GLU A 248 -6.68 4.93 -23.13
CA GLU A 248 -6.89 6.32 -22.75
C GLU A 248 -7.58 6.45 -21.38
N LEU A 249 -7.23 7.50 -20.63
CA LEU A 249 -7.85 7.81 -19.36
C LEU A 249 -9.33 8.18 -19.53
N VAL A 250 -10.21 7.51 -18.75
CA VAL A 250 -11.65 7.81 -18.66
C VAL A 250 -11.94 8.48 -17.33
N LEU A 251 -12.49 9.70 -17.37
CA LEU A 251 -12.85 10.43 -16.15
C LEU A 251 -13.99 9.74 -15.40
N LEU A 252 -14.06 9.92 -14.08
CA LEU A 252 -15.04 9.27 -13.21
C LEU A 252 -16.49 9.49 -13.66
N GLY A 253 -16.80 10.70 -14.15
CA GLY A 253 -18.13 11.04 -14.68
C GLY A 253 -18.52 10.32 -15.97
N ASP A 254 -17.51 9.92 -16.76
CA ASP A 254 -17.67 9.28 -18.06
C ASP A 254 -17.51 7.75 -18.01
N GLN A 255 -17.21 7.18 -16.81
CA GLN A 255 -17.01 5.75 -16.61
C GLN A 255 -18.33 4.97 -16.75
N ASP A 256 -18.27 3.87 -17.50
CA ASP A 256 -19.36 2.89 -17.53
C ASP A 256 -19.43 2.14 -16.19
N ARG A 257 -20.44 2.45 -15.40
CA ARG A 257 -20.66 1.85 -14.07
C ARG A 257 -21.06 0.36 -14.13
N SER A 258 -21.46 -0.15 -15.29
CA SER A 258 -21.73 -1.57 -15.47
C SER A 258 -20.45 -2.42 -15.37
N LEU A 259 -19.29 -1.83 -15.64
CA LEU A 259 -17.97 -2.45 -15.53
C LEU A 259 -17.42 -2.43 -14.09
N TRP A 260 -18.11 -1.77 -13.15
CA TRP A 260 -17.64 -1.70 -11.77
C TRP A 260 -17.90 -3.02 -11.04
N ASN A 261 -16.91 -3.50 -10.31
CA ASN A 261 -17.00 -4.74 -9.54
C ASN A 261 -17.93 -4.57 -8.33
N ARG A 262 -19.12 -5.18 -8.39
CA ARG A 262 -20.16 -5.06 -7.37
C ARG A 262 -19.81 -5.75 -6.06
N GLU A 263 -19.01 -6.82 -6.09
CA GLU A 263 -18.55 -7.52 -4.89
C GLU A 263 -17.61 -6.65 -4.08
N LEU A 264 -16.62 -6.01 -4.74
CA LEU A 264 -15.70 -5.09 -4.08
C LEU A 264 -16.43 -3.86 -3.51
N ILE A 265 -17.46 -3.36 -4.22
CA ILE A 265 -18.30 -2.25 -3.71
C ILE A 265 -19.05 -2.69 -2.45
N ALA A 266 -19.69 -3.84 -2.47
CA ALA A 266 -20.46 -4.35 -1.32
C ALA A 266 -19.56 -4.58 -0.10
N GLU A 267 -18.39 -5.22 -0.29
CA GLU A 267 -17.39 -5.43 0.77
C GLU A 267 -16.90 -4.07 1.33
N GLY A 268 -16.50 -3.15 0.44
CA GLY A 268 -16.01 -1.83 0.82
C GLY A 268 -17.05 -1.00 1.58
N SER A 269 -18.30 -0.95 1.10
CA SER A 269 -19.38 -0.21 1.76
C SER A 269 -19.69 -0.79 3.15
N ALA A 270 -19.69 -2.12 3.31
CA ALA A 270 -19.88 -2.76 4.61
C ALA A 270 -18.75 -2.42 5.60
N LEU A 271 -17.50 -2.34 5.13
CA LEU A 271 -16.35 -1.92 5.93
C LEU A 271 -16.49 -0.46 6.37
N VAL A 272 -16.88 0.46 5.45
CA VAL A 272 -17.15 1.87 5.78
C VAL A 272 -18.19 1.99 6.88
N GLN A 273 -19.31 1.30 6.76
CA GLN A 273 -20.39 1.35 7.75
C GLN A 273 -19.89 0.87 9.13
N ARG A 274 -19.14 -0.22 9.19
CA ARG A 274 -18.54 -0.74 10.44
C ARG A 274 -17.57 0.27 11.06
N ALA A 275 -16.66 0.85 10.24
CA ALA A 275 -15.69 1.82 10.72
C ALA A 275 -16.36 3.09 11.26
N LEU A 276 -17.34 3.65 10.56
CA LEU A 276 -18.10 4.83 11.02
C LEU A 276 -18.91 4.54 12.30
N SER A 277 -19.49 3.34 12.43
CA SER A 277 -20.26 2.94 13.62
C SER A 277 -19.42 2.87 14.87
N SER A 278 -18.09 2.68 14.76
CA SER A 278 -17.16 2.66 15.89
C SER A 278 -17.01 4.02 16.58
N ARG A 279 -17.34 5.11 15.91
CA ARG A 279 -17.08 6.52 16.31
C ARG A 279 -15.60 6.85 16.57
N ARG A 280 -14.69 5.97 16.16
CA ARG A 280 -13.23 6.11 16.29
C ARG A 280 -12.58 6.03 14.91
N PHE A 281 -13.11 6.77 13.96
CA PHE A 281 -12.65 6.79 12.58
C PHE A 281 -11.75 8.00 12.32
N GLY A 282 -10.88 7.89 11.31
CA GLY A 282 -9.94 8.90 10.88
C GLY A 282 -9.97 9.15 9.37
N PRO A 283 -8.86 9.66 8.81
CA PRO A 283 -8.81 10.12 7.41
C PRO A 283 -9.12 9.05 6.37
N TYR A 284 -8.66 7.80 6.55
CA TYR A 284 -8.91 6.73 5.57
C TYR A 284 -10.38 6.33 5.52
N THR A 285 -11.03 6.25 6.68
CA THR A 285 -12.48 5.98 6.75
C THR A 285 -13.29 7.08 6.06
N LEU A 286 -12.93 8.37 6.25
CA LEU A 286 -13.61 9.49 5.59
C LEU A 286 -13.40 9.46 4.07
N GLN A 287 -12.20 9.18 3.59
CA GLN A 287 -11.92 9.01 2.16
C GLN A 287 -12.68 7.82 1.58
N ALA A 288 -12.76 6.70 2.32
CA ALA A 288 -13.56 5.55 1.92
C ALA A 288 -15.08 5.88 1.85
N ALA A 289 -15.59 6.66 2.80
CA ALA A 289 -16.97 7.11 2.78
C ALA A 289 -17.28 7.98 1.53
N ILE A 290 -16.38 8.88 1.16
CA ILE A 290 -16.49 9.65 -0.09
C ILE A 290 -16.53 8.72 -1.31
N ALA A 291 -15.64 7.72 -1.35
CA ALA A 291 -15.61 6.73 -2.43
C ALA A 291 -16.90 5.87 -2.47
N ALA A 292 -17.48 5.55 -1.30
CA ALA A 292 -18.74 4.82 -1.22
C ALA A 292 -19.92 5.64 -1.79
N VAL A 293 -20.01 6.94 -1.51
CA VAL A 293 -21.04 7.82 -2.11
C VAL A 293 -20.97 7.79 -3.65
N HIS A 294 -19.78 7.80 -4.21
CA HIS A 294 -19.60 7.63 -5.66
C HIS A 294 -20.02 6.24 -6.16
N ALA A 295 -19.71 5.18 -5.40
CA ALA A 295 -19.97 3.79 -5.80
C ALA A 295 -21.45 3.41 -5.69
N GLU A 296 -22.18 4.01 -4.75
CA GLU A 296 -23.61 3.77 -4.52
C GLU A 296 -24.52 4.51 -5.51
N ALA A 297 -24.04 5.61 -6.09
CA ALA A 297 -24.81 6.36 -7.06
C ALA A 297 -25.02 5.53 -8.35
N PRO A 298 -26.26 5.35 -8.84
CA PRO A 298 -26.55 4.55 -10.03
C PRO A 298 -25.98 5.15 -11.31
N ALA A 299 -25.79 6.45 -11.35
CA ALA A 299 -25.22 7.20 -12.46
C ALA A 299 -24.42 8.41 -11.95
N ALA A 300 -23.54 8.96 -12.77
CA ALA A 300 -22.73 10.13 -12.40
C ALA A 300 -23.56 11.33 -11.95
N GLY A 301 -24.68 11.60 -12.64
CA GLY A 301 -25.60 12.69 -12.31
C GLY A 301 -26.42 12.49 -11.01
N ALA A 302 -26.43 11.26 -10.47
CA ALA A 302 -27.11 10.93 -9.20
C ALA A 302 -26.15 10.93 -7.98
N THR A 303 -24.89 11.34 -8.18
CA THR A 303 -23.91 11.43 -7.08
C THR A 303 -24.33 12.51 -6.08
N ASP A 304 -24.40 12.18 -4.80
CA ASP A 304 -24.72 13.15 -3.72
C ASP A 304 -23.50 14.02 -3.39
N TRP A 305 -23.35 15.10 -4.17
CA TRP A 305 -22.26 16.06 -3.97
C TRP A 305 -22.37 16.84 -2.68
N ALA A 306 -23.58 17.00 -2.10
CA ALA A 306 -23.75 17.66 -0.82
C ALA A 306 -23.15 16.82 0.32
N GLN A 307 -23.40 15.50 0.29
CA GLN A 307 -22.79 14.57 1.23
C GLN A 307 -21.26 14.52 1.06
N ILE A 308 -20.76 14.48 -0.16
CA ILE A 308 -19.31 14.48 -0.44
C ILE A 308 -18.63 15.73 0.12
N VAL A 309 -19.21 16.91 -0.11
CA VAL A 309 -18.66 18.18 0.44
C VAL A 309 -18.66 18.13 1.96
N GLY A 310 -19.76 17.66 2.60
CA GLY A 310 -19.81 17.49 4.06
C GLY A 310 -18.72 16.55 4.60
N LEU A 311 -18.45 15.44 3.93
CA LEU A 311 -17.37 14.52 4.29
C LEU A 311 -15.99 15.18 4.13
N TYR A 312 -15.76 15.96 3.05
CA TYR A 312 -14.52 16.74 2.90
C TYR A 312 -14.37 17.84 3.95
N ASP A 313 -15.47 18.47 4.41
CA ASP A 313 -15.43 19.44 5.51
C ASP A 313 -14.94 18.81 6.84
N VAL A 314 -15.30 17.55 7.08
CA VAL A 314 -14.81 16.78 8.23
C VAL A 314 -13.36 16.37 8.01
N LEU A 315 -13.02 15.85 6.83
CA LEU A 315 -11.66 15.40 6.47
C LEU A 315 -10.65 16.55 6.55
N ALA A 316 -10.97 17.73 6.03
CA ALA A 316 -10.08 18.89 6.07
C ALA A 316 -9.78 19.38 7.50
N ARG A 317 -10.64 19.08 8.48
CA ARG A 317 -10.37 19.34 9.90
C ARG A 317 -9.53 18.25 10.56
N ALA A 318 -9.71 16.99 10.12
CA ALA A 318 -9.00 15.85 10.69
C ALA A 318 -7.58 15.73 10.12
N ASP A 319 -7.40 16.03 8.83
CA ASP A 319 -6.14 15.93 8.09
C ASP A 319 -6.00 17.14 7.14
N PRO A 320 -5.57 18.32 7.65
CA PRO A 320 -5.39 19.52 6.85
C PRO A 320 -4.33 19.31 5.77
N SER A 321 -4.74 19.30 4.51
CA SER A 321 -3.86 19.08 3.37
C SER A 321 -4.32 19.91 2.16
N PRO A 322 -3.41 20.58 1.42
CA PRO A 322 -3.78 21.29 0.19
C PRO A 322 -4.42 20.36 -0.86
N VAL A 323 -4.09 19.06 -0.87
CA VAL A 323 -4.72 18.07 -1.76
C VAL A 323 -6.16 17.78 -1.33
N VAL A 324 -6.43 17.70 -0.05
CA VAL A 324 -7.80 17.57 0.49
C VAL A 324 -8.63 18.81 0.14
N GLU A 325 -8.05 20.01 0.29
CA GLU A 325 -8.69 21.27 -0.12
C GLU A 325 -9.00 21.30 -1.62
N LEU A 326 -8.08 20.84 -2.48
CA LEU A 326 -8.28 20.74 -3.92
C LEU A 326 -9.44 19.81 -4.28
N ASN A 327 -9.46 18.61 -3.68
CA ASN A 327 -10.52 17.63 -3.91
C ASN A 327 -11.89 18.16 -3.41
N ARG A 328 -11.89 18.85 -2.26
CA ARG A 328 -13.07 19.55 -1.76
C ARG A 328 -13.55 20.62 -2.75
N ALA A 329 -12.65 21.42 -3.32
CA ALA A 329 -12.98 22.45 -4.30
C ALA A 329 -13.61 21.85 -5.56
N ALA A 330 -13.12 20.68 -6.02
CA ALA A 330 -13.73 19.95 -7.11
C ALA A 330 -15.15 19.49 -6.76
N ALA A 331 -15.39 18.98 -5.57
CA ALA A 331 -16.73 18.59 -5.10
C ALA A 331 -17.68 19.81 -4.97
N VAL A 332 -17.19 20.95 -4.48
CA VAL A 332 -17.93 22.21 -4.45
C VAL A 332 -18.28 22.68 -5.85
N ALA A 333 -17.36 22.54 -6.83
CA ALA A 333 -17.65 22.87 -8.23
C ALA A 333 -18.79 22.01 -8.82
N MET A 334 -18.91 20.78 -8.37
CA MET A 334 -20.00 19.89 -8.81
C MET A 334 -21.34 20.21 -8.12
N ARG A 335 -21.32 20.64 -6.85
CA ARG A 335 -22.50 21.01 -6.09
C ARG A 335 -23.01 22.40 -6.44
N ASP A 336 -22.12 23.40 -6.44
CA ASP A 336 -22.47 24.84 -6.47
C ASP A 336 -22.11 25.52 -7.80
N GLY A 337 -21.54 24.77 -8.75
CA GLY A 337 -21.12 25.25 -10.06
C GLY A 337 -19.64 25.60 -10.17
N PRO A 338 -19.12 25.65 -11.40
CA PRO A 338 -17.68 25.72 -11.69
C PRO A 338 -16.99 26.97 -11.13
N LEU A 339 -17.72 28.11 -11.00
CA LEU A 339 -17.14 29.34 -10.45
C LEU A 339 -16.80 29.21 -8.97
N ALA A 340 -17.65 28.56 -8.19
CA ALA A 340 -17.41 28.35 -6.77
C ALA A 340 -16.14 27.52 -6.53
N GLY A 341 -15.99 26.41 -7.26
CA GLY A 341 -14.78 25.59 -7.18
C GLY A 341 -13.53 26.30 -7.69
N LEU A 342 -13.63 27.05 -8.79
CA LEU A 342 -12.50 27.81 -9.36
C LEU A 342 -11.94 28.83 -8.35
N THR A 343 -12.81 29.54 -7.65
CA THR A 343 -12.41 30.50 -6.59
C THR A 343 -11.58 29.83 -5.51
N LEU A 344 -11.95 28.62 -5.08
CA LEU A 344 -11.21 27.86 -4.09
C LEU A 344 -9.84 27.37 -4.62
N ILE A 345 -9.81 26.86 -5.86
CA ILE A 345 -8.56 26.40 -6.49
C ILE A 345 -7.59 27.58 -6.68
N ASP A 346 -8.07 28.72 -7.15
CA ASP A 346 -7.26 29.92 -7.33
C ASP A 346 -6.67 30.40 -5.98
N ALA A 347 -7.43 30.32 -4.89
CA ALA A 347 -6.94 30.65 -3.55
C ALA A 347 -5.81 29.69 -3.09
N ILE A 348 -5.93 28.38 -3.34
CA ILE A 348 -4.88 27.40 -3.05
C ILE A 348 -3.60 27.73 -3.83
N LEU A 349 -3.72 27.96 -5.13
CA LEU A 349 -2.57 28.26 -6.00
C LEU A 349 -1.94 29.62 -5.66
N ALA A 350 -2.74 30.62 -5.25
CA ALA A 350 -2.24 31.94 -4.86
C ALA A 350 -1.41 31.91 -3.58
N ARG A 351 -1.63 30.94 -2.67
CA ARG A 351 -0.78 30.71 -1.48
C ARG A 351 0.56 30.05 -1.83
N GLY A 352 0.74 29.60 -3.08
CA GLY A 352 1.90 28.81 -3.52
C GLY A 352 1.74 27.31 -3.29
N ASP A 353 0.65 26.87 -2.66
CA ASP A 353 0.35 25.47 -2.46
C ASP A 353 0.05 24.81 -3.81
N LEU A 354 0.52 23.57 -4.00
CA LEU A 354 0.29 22.78 -5.22
C LEU A 354 0.76 23.45 -6.53
N ALA A 355 1.67 24.44 -6.49
CA ALA A 355 2.19 25.14 -7.67
C ALA A 355 2.84 24.22 -8.71
N ASP A 356 3.41 23.09 -8.26
CA ASP A 356 4.03 22.05 -9.10
C ASP A 356 3.19 20.77 -9.16
N TYR A 357 1.93 20.82 -8.76
CA TYR A 357 1.03 19.67 -8.79
C TYR A 357 0.11 19.73 -10.02
N HIS A 358 0.37 18.88 -11.01
CA HIS A 358 -0.32 18.91 -12.31
C HIS A 358 -1.86 18.81 -12.21
N LEU A 359 -2.39 18.05 -11.22
CA LEU A 359 -3.84 17.88 -11.04
C LEU A 359 -4.53 19.17 -10.59
N ALA A 360 -3.84 20.05 -9.84
CA ALA A 360 -4.41 21.35 -9.48
C ALA A 360 -4.62 22.22 -10.73
N HIS A 361 -3.63 22.24 -11.63
CA HIS A 361 -3.74 22.97 -12.90
C HIS A 361 -4.73 22.33 -13.87
N SER A 362 -4.83 20.98 -13.88
CA SER A 362 -5.86 20.28 -14.68
C SER A 362 -7.27 20.60 -14.22
N ALA A 363 -7.51 20.59 -12.89
CA ALA A 363 -8.80 20.93 -12.33
C ALA A 363 -9.17 22.40 -12.62
N ARG A 364 -8.20 23.32 -12.44
CA ARG A 364 -8.38 24.74 -12.82
C ARG A 364 -8.76 24.89 -14.29
N ALA A 365 -8.04 24.20 -15.16
CA ALA A 365 -8.26 24.26 -16.60
C ALA A 365 -9.67 23.77 -17.00
N ASP A 366 -10.14 22.65 -16.41
CA ASP A 366 -11.48 22.14 -16.68
C ASP A 366 -12.57 23.12 -16.22
N LEU A 367 -12.42 23.72 -15.04
CA LEU A 367 -13.39 24.71 -14.54
C LEU A 367 -13.41 25.99 -15.41
N CYS A 368 -12.24 26.49 -15.83
CA CYS A 368 -12.15 27.61 -16.78
C CYS A 368 -12.82 27.25 -18.12
N ARG A 369 -12.58 26.06 -18.66
CA ARG A 369 -13.23 25.56 -19.89
C ARG A 369 -14.77 25.54 -19.73
N ARG A 370 -15.29 25.01 -18.63
CA ARG A 370 -16.73 24.96 -18.33
C ARG A 370 -17.36 26.34 -18.18
N LEU A 371 -16.57 27.36 -17.82
CA LEU A 371 -16.99 28.77 -17.75
C LEU A 371 -16.82 29.54 -19.07
N GLY A 372 -16.32 28.89 -20.14
CA GLY A 372 -16.04 29.55 -21.41
C GLY A 372 -14.80 30.46 -21.40
N ARG A 373 -13.94 30.36 -20.37
CA ARG A 373 -12.70 31.16 -20.24
C ARG A 373 -11.54 30.46 -20.97
N ALA A 374 -11.61 30.46 -22.33
CA ALA A 374 -10.70 29.67 -23.16
C ALA A 374 -9.21 30.02 -22.94
N ALA A 375 -8.85 31.28 -22.85
CA ALA A 375 -7.45 31.71 -22.68
C ALA A 375 -6.87 31.22 -21.31
N GLU A 376 -7.64 31.32 -20.22
CA GLU A 376 -7.24 30.82 -18.90
C GLU A 376 -7.16 29.29 -18.87
N ALA A 377 -8.11 28.61 -19.51
CA ALA A 377 -8.10 27.15 -19.65
C ALA A 377 -6.83 26.67 -20.39
N ARG A 378 -6.51 27.33 -21.52
CA ARG A 378 -5.32 27.03 -22.32
C ARG A 378 -4.03 27.17 -21.53
N ALA A 379 -3.87 28.29 -20.78
CA ALA A 379 -2.71 28.52 -19.92
C ALA A 379 -2.57 27.45 -18.82
N ALA A 380 -3.68 27.05 -18.18
CA ALA A 380 -3.69 26.06 -17.12
C ALA A 380 -3.41 24.64 -17.66
N TYR A 381 -3.99 24.21 -18.81
CA TYR A 381 -3.66 22.94 -19.44
C TYR A 381 -2.20 22.88 -19.87
N ALA A 382 -1.64 23.96 -20.45
CA ALA A 382 -0.22 24.01 -20.80
C ALA A 382 0.70 23.88 -19.57
N ARG A 383 0.31 24.44 -18.41
CA ARG A 383 1.05 24.24 -17.16
C ARG A 383 0.95 22.78 -16.68
N ALA A 384 -0.24 22.19 -16.68
CA ALA A 384 -0.44 20.79 -16.31
C ALA A 384 0.41 19.85 -17.17
N LEU A 385 0.43 20.05 -18.51
CA LEU A 385 1.24 19.26 -19.45
C LEU A 385 2.74 19.30 -19.14
N ARG A 386 3.27 20.44 -18.73
CA ARG A 386 4.70 20.55 -18.36
C ARG A 386 5.04 19.76 -17.10
N LEU A 387 4.07 19.54 -16.20
CA LEU A 387 4.26 18.86 -14.92
C LEU A 387 3.93 17.36 -14.99
N THR A 388 3.11 16.95 -15.96
CA THR A 388 2.63 15.56 -16.10
C THR A 388 3.74 14.66 -16.63
N ARG A 389 3.93 13.51 -15.98
CA ARG A 389 4.93 12.48 -16.34
C ARG A 389 4.32 11.18 -16.85
N GLN A 390 3.01 11.04 -16.75
CA GLN A 390 2.28 9.86 -17.18
C GLN A 390 1.72 10.05 -18.59
N GLU A 391 2.01 9.12 -19.50
CA GLU A 391 1.66 9.26 -20.92
C GLU A 391 0.14 9.29 -21.18
N PRO A 392 -0.71 8.47 -20.57
CA PRO A 392 -2.16 8.57 -20.74
C PRO A 392 -2.76 9.90 -20.30
N GLU A 393 -2.25 10.48 -19.20
CA GLU A 393 -2.66 11.81 -18.76
C GLU A 393 -2.21 12.91 -19.73
N ARG A 394 -0.99 12.80 -20.27
CA ARG A 394 -0.49 13.74 -21.30
C ARG A 394 -1.41 13.76 -22.51
N ARG A 395 -1.75 12.58 -23.06
CA ARG A 395 -2.67 12.45 -24.21
C ARG A 395 -4.05 13.04 -23.90
N PHE A 396 -4.55 12.80 -22.70
CA PHE A 396 -5.81 13.38 -22.25
C PHE A 396 -5.74 14.91 -22.23
N LEU A 397 -4.70 15.50 -21.66
CA LEU A 397 -4.52 16.96 -21.57
C LEU A 397 -4.29 17.61 -22.95
N GLU A 398 -3.53 16.95 -23.83
CA GLU A 398 -3.31 17.40 -25.22
C GLU A 398 -4.61 17.44 -26.00
N ARG A 399 -5.44 16.41 -25.89
CA ARG A 399 -6.77 16.37 -26.50
C ARG A 399 -7.66 17.51 -25.95
N ARG A 400 -7.73 17.68 -24.61
CA ARG A 400 -8.50 18.78 -24.01
C ARG A 400 -8.03 20.16 -24.44
N LEU A 401 -6.74 20.33 -24.66
CA LEU A 401 -6.16 21.58 -25.16
C LEU A 401 -6.55 21.84 -26.62
N SER A 402 -6.57 20.81 -27.46
CA SER A 402 -6.98 20.92 -28.87
C SER A 402 -8.48 21.16 -29.07
N GLU A 403 -9.31 20.76 -28.10
CA GLU A 403 -10.77 21.01 -28.13
C GLU A 403 -11.16 22.44 -27.76
N LEU A 404 -10.23 23.26 -27.26
CA LEU A 404 -10.53 24.66 -26.89
C LEU A 404 -10.67 25.54 -28.13
N PRO A 405 -11.70 26.43 -28.19
CA PRO A 405 -11.82 27.43 -29.24
C PRO A 405 -10.61 28.37 -29.20
N ASP A 406 -10.26 28.91 -30.35
CA ASP A 406 -9.16 29.88 -30.55
C ASP A 406 -9.36 31.16 -29.73
#